data_f2ea869e62e049d663bcd65f939b986a
#
_entry.id   f2ea869e62e049d663bcd65f939b986a
#
_cell.length_a   1.000
_cell.length_b   1.000
_cell.length_c   1.000
_cell.angle_alpha   90.00
_cell.angle_beta   90.00
_cell.angle_gamma   90.00
#
_symmetry.space_group_name_H-M   'P 1'
#
loop_
_entity.id
_entity.type
_entity.pdbx_description
1 polymer ?
#
loop_
_entity_poly.entity_id
_entity_poly.type
_entity_poly.pdbx_seq_one_letter_code
_entity_poly.pdbx_strand_id
1 'polypeptide(L)'
;MPRSTYHHGDLRRALLAEASELARAGGPDSVTLREVARRVGVSPAAIYRHFPDREALLGEVAGFARRDLARRMLDEVERVDEPDLRARSIRRFQAIGRGYLRFAEDEPNLLAAAFLPIQPRDAAEDPSPWHVLATALDELVASGAMPLDRRDGAETIAWSAVHGFATLRAGRAFDVSGEPDPDPEAVLDAIARSLDVAVT
;
A
#
# COMPACT_ATOMS: atom_id res chain seq x y z
N MET A 1 36.59 0.76 -24.00
CA MET A 1 35.48 0.83 -23.02
C MET A 1 34.48 -0.26 -23.37
N PRO A 2 34.33 -1.32 -22.57
CA PRO A 2 33.39 -2.38 -22.88
C PRO A 2 31.96 -1.88 -22.77
N ARG A 3 31.15 -2.07 -23.81
CA ARG A 3 29.71 -1.89 -23.83
C ARG A 3 29.11 -2.94 -22.89
N SER A 4 28.63 -2.52 -21.73
CA SER A 4 27.83 -3.35 -20.84
C SER A 4 26.63 -3.88 -21.63
N THR A 5 26.57 -5.18 -21.80
CA THR A 5 25.40 -5.89 -22.36
C THR A 5 24.28 -5.80 -21.31
N TYR A 6 23.49 -4.74 -21.35
CA TYR A 6 22.31 -4.59 -20.53
C TYR A 6 21.29 -5.66 -20.97
N HIS A 7 21.10 -6.69 -20.18
CA HIS A 7 20.04 -7.66 -20.41
C HIS A 7 18.69 -6.96 -20.38
N HIS A 8 17.78 -7.28 -21.30
CA HIS A 8 16.47 -6.61 -21.46
C HIS A 8 15.66 -6.55 -20.15
N GLY A 9 15.79 -7.55 -19.26
CA GLY A 9 15.17 -7.56 -17.94
C GLY A 9 15.75 -6.56 -16.95
N ASP A 10 17.05 -6.26 -17.06
CA ASP A 10 17.72 -5.31 -16.17
C ASP A 10 17.32 -3.86 -16.49
N LEU A 11 17.12 -3.52 -17.78
CA LEU A 11 16.70 -2.17 -18.16
C LEU A 11 15.26 -1.88 -17.72
N ARG A 12 14.31 -2.82 -17.92
CA ARG A 12 12.92 -2.63 -17.47
C ARG A 12 12.87 -2.42 -15.96
N ARG A 13 13.62 -3.21 -15.19
CA ARG A 13 13.70 -3.07 -13.74
C ARG A 13 14.32 -1.74 -13.30
N ALA A 14 15.38 -1.29 -13.97
CA ALA A 14 16.02 0.00 -13.69
C ALA A 14 15.08 1.18 -14.00
N LEU A 15 14.33 1.11 -15.11
CA LEU A 15 13.33 2.12 -15.47
C LEU A 15 12.20 2.18 -14.45
N LEU A 16 11.70 1.03 -14.00
CA LEU A 16 10.65 0.98 -12.96
C LEU A 16 11.15 1.50 -11.61
N ALA A 17 12.36 1.11 -11.21
CA ALA A 17 12.97 1.60 -9.97
C ALA A 17 13.07 3.13 -9.97
N GLU A 18 13.58 3.72 -11.06
CA GLU A 18 13.70 5.17 -11.17
C GLU A 18 12.34 5.89 -11.24
N ALA A 19 11.35 5.28 -11.92
CA ALA A 19 9.99 5.80 -11.95
C ALA A 19 9.36 5.80 -10.54
N SER A 20 9.62 4.75 -9.76
CA SER A 20 9.14 4.65 -8.37
C SER A 20 9.81 5.68 -7.46
N GLU A 21 11.11 5.96 -7.64
CA GLU A 21 11.80 7.03 -6.93
C GLU A 21 11.26 8.42 -7.29
N LEU A 22 10.95 8.66 -8.57
CA LEU A 22 10.28 9.89 -8.98
C LEU A 22 8.91 10.04 -8.33
N ALA A 23 8.12 8.97 -8.34
CA ALA A 23 6.80 8.97 -7.69
C ALA A 23 6.93 9.22 -6.18
N ARG A 24 7.91 8.61 -5.51
CA ARG A 24 8.19 8.82 -4.08
C ARG A 24 8.52 10.29 -3.77
N ALA A 25 9.37 10.90 -4.58
CA ALA A 25 9.84 12.27 -4.37
C ALA A 25 8.78 13.34 -4.68
N GLY A 26 8.02 13.18 -5.75
CA GLY A 26 7.15 14.24 -6.29
C GLY A 26 5.74 13.79 -6.68
N GLY A 27 5.31 12.61 -6.26
CA GLY A 27 4.02 12.06 -6.59
C GLY A 27 3.93 11.52 -8.03
N PRO A 28 2.81 10.89 -8.37
CA PRO A 28 2.63 10.27 -9.68
C PRO A 28 2.73 11.26 -10.85
N ASP A 29 2.45 12.54 -10.62
CA ASP A 29 2.51 13.57 -11.67
C ASP A 29 3.95 13.88 -12.10
N SER A 30 4.93 13.64 -11.25
CA SER A 30 6.35 13.80 -11.55
C SER A 30 6.89 12.73 -12.51
N VAL A 31 6.19 11.62 -12.67
CA VAL A 31 6.62 10.47 -13.48
C VAL A 31 6.30 10.71 -14.95
N THR A 32 7.35 10.91 -15.74
CA THR A 32 7.26 10.98 -17.21
C THR A 32 8.28 10.05 -17.85
N LEU A 33 7.93 9.44 -19.00
CA LEU A 33 8.84 8.57 -19.73
C LEU A 33 10.17 9.27 -20.06
N ARG A 34 10.11 10.55 -20.42
CA ARG A 34 11.29 11.34 -20.80
C ARG A 34 12.23 11.53 -19.60
N GLU A 35 11.69 11.87 -18.43
CA GLU A 35 12.49 12.10 -17.23
C GLU A 35 13.11 10.79 -16.73
N VAL A 36 12.34 9.70 -16.72
CA VAL A 36 12.84 8.37 -16.35
C VAL A 36 13.96 7.92 -17.29
N ALA A 37 13.78 8.05 -18.63
CA ALA A 37 14.82 7.72 -19.59
C ALA A 37 16.10 8.55 -19.37
N ARG A 38 15.94 9.85 -19.11
CA ARG A 38 17.06 10.77 -18.82
C ARG A 38 17.83 10.34 -17.57
N ARG A 39 17.16 10.00 -16.49
CA ARG A 39 17.79 9.59 -15.22
C ARG A 39 18.49 8.23 -15.32
N VAL A 40 17.91 7.29 -16.04
CA VAL A 40 18.54 5.98 -16.30
C VAL A 40 19.68 6.09 -17.33
N GLY A 41 19.77 7.19 -18.07
CA GLY A 41 20.80 7.41 -19.07
C GLY A 41 20.57 6.66 -20.37
N VAL A 42 19.31 6.46 -20.78
CA VAL A 42 18.93 5.78 -22.02
C VAL A 42 18.22 6.72 -22.98
N SER A 43 18.19 6.34 -24.27
CA SER A 43 17.45 7.10 -25.27
C SER A 43 15.93 7.03 -25.03
N PRO A 44 15.16 8.07 -25.42
CA PRO A 44 13.71 8.02 -25.38
C PRO A 44 13.12 6.81 -26.11
N ALA A 45 13.72 6.42 -27.26
CA ALA A 45 13.28 5.24 -28.00
C ALA A 45 13.47 3.93 -27.21
N ALA A 46 14.41 3.87 -26.26
CA ALA A 46 14.66 2.67 -25.47
C ALA A 46 13.54 2.44 -24.43
N ILE A 47 13.04 3.49 -23.76
CA ILE A 47 11.97 3.35 -22.77
C ILE A 47 10.64 2.96 -23.42
N TYR A 48 10.32 3.48 -24.63
CA TYR A 48 9.08 3.13 -25.34
C TYR A 48 8.99 1.66 -25.75
N ARG A 49 10.10 0.93 -25.80
CA ARG A 49 10.12 -0.52 -26.01
C ARG A 49 9.65 -1.31 -24.81
N HIS A 50 9.72 -0.73 -23.61
CA HIS A 50 9.31 -1.35 -22.35
C HIS A 50 7.97 -0.83 -21.85
N PHE A 51 7.71 0.45 -22.05
CA PHE A 51 6.50 1.14 -21.62
C PHE A 51 5.96 1.97 -22.80
N PRO A 52 4.88 1.52 -23.46
CA PRO A 52 4.36 2.18 -24.66
C PRO A 52 3.86 3.59 -24.40
N ASP A 53 3.43 3.87 -23.19
CA ASP A 53 2.89 5.15 -22.75
C ASP A 53 3.13 5.39 -21.25
N ARG A 54 2.78 6.58 -20.76
CA ARG A 54 2.90 6.97 -19.36
C ARG A 54 1.99 6.13 -18.46
N GLU A 55 0.82 5.79 -18.94
CA GLU A 55 -0.16 5.01 -18.18
C GLU A 55 0.36 3.61 -17.88
N ALA A 56 0.97 2.95 -18.85
CA ALA A 56 1.62 1.65 -18.67
C ALA A 56 2.76 1.70 -17.64
N LEU A 57 3.55 2.79 -17.63
CA LEU A 57 4.60 2.99 -16.63
C LEU A 57 4.00 3.25 -15.24
N LEU A 58 2.99 4.11 -15.14
CA LEU A 58 2.30 4.40 -13.87
C LEU A 58 1.56 3.19 -13.31
N GLY A 59 1.00 2.33 -14.14
CA GLY A 59 0.40 1.07 -13.69
C GLY A 59 1.39 0.16 -12.98
N GLU A 60 2.64 0.08 -13.49
CA GLU A 60 3.70 -0.67 -12.83
C GLU A 60 4.20 0.00 -11.53
N VAL A 61 4.28 1.34 -11.51
CA VAL A 61 4.58 2.08 -10.27
C VAL A 61 3.49 1.87 -9.23
N ALA A 62 2.22 1.88 -9.62
CA ALA A 62 1.09 1.60 -8.74
C ALA A 62 1.16 0.16 -8.17
N GLY A 63 1.47 -0.83 -9.02
CA GLY A 63 1.69 -2.21 -8.58
C GLY A 63 2.88 -2.33 -7.61
N PHE A 64 3.99 -1.64 -7.88
CA PHE A 64 5.13 -1.56 -6.96
C PHE A 64 4.71 -0.98 -5.60
N ALA A 65 4.01 0.15 -5.60
CA ALA A 65 3.57 0.82 -4.37
C ALA A 65 2.60 -0.05 -3.55
N ARG A 66 1.66 -0.76 -4.19
CA ARG A 66 0.77 -1.72 -3.51
C ARG A 66 1.51 -2.89 -2.89
N ARG A 67 2.50 -3.47 -3.59
CA ARG A 67 3.34 -4.54 -3.00
C ARG A 67 4.17 -4.04 -1.82
N ASP A 68 4.70 -2.82 -1.89
CA ASP A 68 5.44 -2.21 -0.78
C ASP A 68 4.54 -1.97 0.44
N LEU A 69 3.33 -1.48 0.22
CA LEU A 69 2.31 -1.35 1.26
C LEU A 69 1.99 -2.72 1.90
N ALA A 70 1.69 -3.74 1.09
CA ALA A 70 1.37 -5.08 1.59
C ALA A 70 2.52 -5.66 2.42
N ARG A 71 3.77 -5.48 1.99
CA ARG A 71 4.94 -5.91 2.75
C ARG A 71 5.01 -5.22 4.10
N ARG A 72 4.83 -3.90 4.17
CA ARG A 72 4.83 -3.15 5.43
C ARG A 72 3.71 -3.60 6.39
N MET A 73 2.54 -3.92 5.85
CA MET A 73 1.45 -4.52 6.63
C MET A 73 1.87 -5.87 7.22
N LEU A 74 2.50 -6.74 6.43
CA LEU A 74 2.98 -8.06 6.86
C LEU A 74 4.12 -7.95 7.87
N ASP A 75 5.08 -7.03 7.69
CA ASP A 75 6.17 -6.79 8.62
C ASP A 75 5.66 -6.44 10.04
N GLU A 76 4.55 -5.71 10.16
CA GLU A 76 3.92 -5.44 11.46
C GLU A 76 3.22 -6.69 12.02
N VAL A 77 2.62 -7.52 11.18
CA VAL A 77 2.01 -8.79 11.60
C VAL A 77 3.05 -9.77 12.15
N GLU A 78 4.24 -9.84 11.54
CA GLU A 78 5.32 -10.72 11.99
C GLU A 78 5.86 -10.36 13.38
N ARG A 79 5.68 -9.13 13.83
CA ARG A 79 6.08 -8.66 15.17
C ARG A 79 5.11 -9.05 16.28
N VAL A 80 3.94 -9.59 15.91
CA VAL A 80 2.93 -9.98 16.91
C VAL A 80 3.34 -11.31 17.56
N ASP A 81 3.75 -11.22 18.82
CA ASP A 81 4.03 -12.36 19.71
C ASP A 81 2.89 -12.48 20.73
N GLU A 82 1.91 -13.33 20.45
CA GLU A 82 0.74 -13.56 21.31
C GLU A 82 0.36 -15.04 21.22
N PRO A 83 0.43 -15.80 22.34
CA PRO A 83 0.14 -17.24 22.33
C PRO A 83 -1.36 -17.56 22.22
N ASP A 84 -2.24 -16.72 22.77
CA ASP A 84 -3.68 -16.92 22.68
C ASP A 84 -4.18 -16.65 21.24
N LEU A 85 -4.90 -17.60 20.67
CA LEU A 85 -5.33 -17.53 19.27
C LEU A 85 -6.26 -16.35 18.99
N ARG A 86 -7.18 -16.08 19.91
CA ARG A 86 -8.15 -14.99 19.74
C ARG A 86 -7.48 -13.63 19.89
N ALA A 87 -6.70 -13.45 20.94
CA ALA A 87 -5.95 -12.21 21.16
C ALA A 87 -4.96 -11.97 20.01
N ARG A 88 -4.29 -13.03 19.52
CA ARG A 88 -3.36 -12.95 18.39
C ARG A 88 -4.03 -12.47 17.12
N SER A 89 -5.20 -13.00 16.76
CA SER A 89 -5.91 -12.58 15.56
C SER A 89 -6.33 -11.10 15.64
N ILE A 90 -6.76 -10.63 16.80
CA ILE A 90 -7.09 -9.22 17.03
C ILE A 90 -5.84 -8.33 16.86
N ARG A 91 -4.72 -8.69 17.51
CA ARG A 91 -3.47 -7.92 17.41
C ARG A 91 -2.89 -7.90 16.00
N ARG A 92 -3.03 -9.00 15.25
CA ARG A 92 -2.62 -9.07 13.84
C ARG A 92 -3.46 -8.17 12.95
N PHE A 93 -4.77 -8.17 13.14
CA PHE A 93 -5.66 -7.25 12.44
C PHE A 93 -5.30 -5.78 12.70
N GLN A 94 -5.06 -5.40 13.96
CA GLN A 94 -4.60 -4.05 14.32
C GLN A 94 -3.20 -3.74 13.74
N ALA A 95 -2.29 -4.72 13.71
CA ALA A 95 -0.94 -4.59 13.15
C ALA A 95 -0.98 -4.26 11.65
N ILE A 96 -1.91 -4.87 10.89
CA ILE A 96 -2.15 -4.52 9.48
C ILE A 96 -2.51 -3.05 9.34
N GLY A 97 -3.41 -2.55 10.17
CA GLY A 97 -3.79 -1.13 10.20
C GLY A 97 -2.61 -0.22 10.52
N ARG A 98 -1.77 -0.58 11.51
CA ARG A 98 -0.53 0.16 11.84
C ARG A 98 0.43 0.21 10.66
N GLY A 99 0.66 -0.92 9.99
CA GLY A 99 1.50 -0.97 8.79
C GLY A 99 1.01 -0.07 7.67
N TYR A 100 -0.32 -0.04 7.48
CA TYR A 100 -0.97 0.86 6.53
C TYR A 100 -0.73 2.33 6.88
N LEU A 101 -1.01 2.73 8.12
CA LEU A 101 -0.89 4.12 8.57
C LEU A 101 0.56 4.61 8.54
N ARG A 102 1.51 3.77 8.96
CA ARG A 102 2.95 4.09 8.84
C ARG A 102 3.39 4.27 7.40
N PHE A 103 2.92 3.41 6.48
CA PHE A 103 3.20 3.60 5.05
C PHE A 103 2.64 4.93 4.55
N ALA A 104 1.43 5.28 4.94
CA ALA A 104 0.80 6.54 4.56
C ALA A 104 1.57 7.78 5.07
N GLU A 105 2.14 7.70 6.26
CA GLU A 105 2.97 8.75 6.86
C GLU A 105 4.35 8.86 6.19
N ASP A 106 5.03 7.73 6.03
CA ASP A 106 6.40 7.69 5.49
C ASP A 106 6.44 7.97 3.99
N GLU A 107 5.42 7.50 3.24
CA GLU A 107 5.39 7.43 1.79
C GLU A 107 4.07 7.98 1.20
N PRO A 108 3.65 9.22 1.54
CA PRO A 108 2.35 9.74 1.12
C PRO A 108 2.20 9.81 -0.40
N ASN A 109 3.27 10.09 -1.12
CA ASN A 109 3.28 10.15 -2.57
C ASN A 109 3.17 8.76 -3.23
N LEU A 110 3.78 7.73 -2.63
CA LEU A 110 3.60 6.35 -3.09
C LEU A 110 2.21 5.82 -2.73
N LEU A 111 1.64 6.22 -1.60
CA LEU A 111 0.26 5.91 -1.29
C LEU A 111 -0.67 6.47 -2.38
N ALA A 112 -0.49 7.72 -2.78
CA ALA A 112 -1.25 8.32 -3.87
C ALA A 112 -1.08 7.55 -5.19
N ALA A 113 0.15 7.09 -5.49
CA ALA A 113 0.42 6.27 -6.67
C ALA A 113 -0.26 4.89 -6.60
N ALA A 114 -0.28 4.25 -5.42
CA ALA A 114 -0.88 2.92 -5.22
C ALA A 114 -2.37 2.88 -5.59
N PHE A 115 -3.09 3.99 -5.40
CA PHE A 115 -4.54 4.10 -5.62
C PHE A 115 -4.92 4.85 -6.90
N LEU A 116 -3.98 5.03 -7.83
CA LEU A 116 -4.35 5.47 -9.18
C LEU A 116 -5.34 4.49 -9.81
N PRO A 117 -6.37 4.98 -10.54
CA PRO A 117 -7.36 4.14 -11.21
C PRO A 117 -6.76 3.48 -12.47
N ILE A 118 -5.56 2.92 -12.33
CA ILE A 118 -4.78 2.31 -13.41
C ILE A 118 -4.41 0.89 -12.97
N GLN A 119 -4.75 -0.10 -13.79
CA GLN A 119 -4.36 -1.48 -13.54
C GLN A 119 -3.02 -1.79 -14.22
N PRO A 120 -2.10 -2.48 -13.53
CA PRO A 120 -0.92 -3.02 -14.18
C PRO A 120 -1.34 -4.05 -15.24
N ARG A 121 -0.67 -4.06 -16.39
CA ARG A 121 -1.04 -4.94 -17.52
C ARG A 121 -0.80 -6.43 -17.25
N ASP A 122 0.16 -6.75 -16.37
CA ASP A 122 0.65 -8.13 -16.19
C ASP A 122 0.63 -8.60 -14.71
N ALA A 123 -0.14 -7.98 -13.83
CA ALA A 123 0.08 -8.18 -12.42
C ALA A 123 -0.94 -9.10 -11.76
N ALA A 124 -0.47 -10.29 -11.42
CA ALA A 124 -0.83 -10.87 -10.15
C ALA A 124 -0.06 -10.08 -9.06
N GLU A 125 -0.76 -9.23 -8.31
CA GLU A 125 -0.17 -8.56 -7.14
C GLU A 125 -0.09 -9.59 -6.01
N ASP A 126 1.10 -10.12 -5.78
CA ASP A 126 1.36 -10.98 -4.63
C ASP A 126 2.59 -10.41 -3.88
N PRO A 127 2.46 -10.04 -2.62
CA PRO A 127 1.21 -9.92 -1.86
C PRO A 127 0.37 -8.68 -2.25
N SER A 128 -0.95 -8.84 -2.27
CA SER A 128 -1.90 -7.72 -2.41
C SER A 128 -2.31 -7.20 -1.04
N PRO A 129 -2.35 -5.89 -0.79
CA PRO A 129 -2.83 -5.34 0.49
C PRO A 129 -4.25 -5.79 0.83
N TRP A 130 -5.10 -5.96 -0.19
CA TRP A 130 -6.45 -6.47 -0.03
C TRP A 130 -6.47 -7.92 0.48
N HIS A 131 -5.63 -8.78 -0.08
CA HIS A 131 -5.53 -10.18 0.38
C HIS A 131 -4.95 -10.28 1.80
N VAL A 132 -4.00 -9.42 2.16
CA VAL A 132 -3.48 -9.35 3.54
C VAL A 132 -4.60 -9.03 4.52
N LEU A 133 -5.45 -8.04 4.21
CA LEU A 133 -6.62 -7.70 5.03
C LEU A 133 -7.64 -8.84 5.07
N ALA A 134 -7.99 -9.42 3.91
CA ALA A 134 -8.95 -10.52 3.83
C ALA A 134 -8.52 -11.71 4.71
N THR A 135 -7.24 -12.10 4.64
CA THR A 135 -6.68 -13.18 5.46
C THR A 135 -6.83 -12.89 6.96
N ALA A 136 -6.54 -11.67 7.40
CA ALA A 136 -6.69 -11.32 8.82
C ALA A 136 -8.16 -11.30 9.28
N LEU A 137 -9.09 -10.90 8.43
CA LEU A 137 -10.52 -10.97 8.73
C LEU A 137 -10.99 -12.43 8.83
N ASP A 138 -10.49 -13.32 7.98
CA ASP A 138 -10.76 -14.76 8.08
C ASP A 138 -10.19 -15.36 9.38
N GLU A 139 -8.99 -14.94 9.80
CA GLU A 139 -8.40 -15.32 11.08
C GLU A 139 -9.25 -14.86 12.28
N LEU A 140 -9.83 -13.64 12.24
CA LEU A 140 -10.73 -13.14 13.27
C LEU A 140 -12.00 -14.02 13.41
N VAL A 141 -12.58 -14.43 12.28
CA VAL A 141 -13.74 -15.35 12.31
C VAL A 141 -13.34 -16.72 12.82
N ALA A 142 -12.24 -17.28 12.32
CA ALA A 142 -11.76 -18.61 12.71
C ALA A 142 -11.41 -18.72 14.20
N SER A 143 -10.93 -17.62 14.82
CA SER A 143 -10.62 -17.55 16.25
C SER A 143 -11.82 -17.23 17.13
N GLY A 144 -12.99 -16.92 16.55
CA GLY A 144 -14.18 -16.45 17.25
C GLY A 144 -14.06 -15.01 17.77
N ALA A 145 -13.09 -14.24 17.30
CA ALA A 145 -12.93 -12.83 17.65
C ALA A 145 -13.92 -11.91 16.92
N MET A 146 -14.40 -12.32 15.74
CA MET A 146 -15.42 -11.65 14.95
C MET A 146 -16.55 -12.63 14.62
N PRO A 147 -17.83 -12.22 14.73
CA PRO A 147 -18.96 -13.05 14.31
C PRO A 147 -18.95 -13.31 12.80
N LEU A 148 -19.34 -14.51 12.37
CA LEU A 148 -19.35 -14.91 10.97
C LEU A 148 -20.25 -14.02 10.10
N ASP A 149 -21.38 -13.58 10.63
CA ASP A 149 -22.33 -12.69 9.95
C ASP A 149 -21.79 -11.27 9.72
N ARG A 150 -20.67 -10.91 10.35
CA ARG A 150 -19.94 -9.66 10.13
C ARG A 150 -18.83 -9.78 9.08
N ARG A 151 -18.57 -10.97 8.55
CA ARG A 151 -17.47 -11.20 7.61
C ARG A 151 -17.71 -10.55 6.25
N ASP A 152 -18.95 -10.62 5.75
CA ASP A 152 -19.28 -10.06 4.44
C ASP A 152 -19.19 -8.52 4.45
N GLY A 153 -18.46 -7.97 3.51
CA GLY A 153 -18.22 -6.53 3.41
C GLY A 153 -17.21 -5.93 4.42
N ALA A 154 -16.67 -6.74 5.33
CA ALA A 154 -15.74 -6.27 6.37
C ALA A 154 -14.47 -5.61 5.78
N GLU A 155 -13.97 -6.13 4.66
CA GLU A 155 -12.85 -5.51 3.94
C GLU A 155 -13.16 -4.08 3.51
N THR A 156 -14.34 -3.87 2.96
CA THR A 156 -14.75 -2.53 2.48
C THR A 156 -14.85 -1.55 3.64
N ILE A 157 -15.41 -1.97 4.77
CA ILE A 157 -15.53 -1.14 5.98
C ILE A 157 -14.14 -0.78 6.52
N ALA A 158 -13.31 -1.79 6.79
CA ALA A 158 -11.98 -1.58 7.36
C ALA A 158 -11.09 -0.74 6.43
N TRP A 159 -11.12 -1.06 5.12
CA TRP A 159 -10.33 -0.36 4.13
C TRP A 159 -10.75 1.11 3.99
N SER A 160 -12.05 1.37 3.85
CA SER A 160 -12.57 2.73 3.70
C SER A 160 -12.25 3.59 4.93
N ALA A 161 -12.32 3.01 6.13
CA ALA A 161 -12.05 3.74 7.36
C ALA A 161 -10.55 4.08 7.49
N VAL A 162 -9.64 3.09 7.33
CA VAL A 162 -8.20 3.32 7.47
C VAL A 162 -7.67 4.23 6.35
N HIS A 163 -8.12 4.04 5.11
CA HIS A 163 -7.71 4.88 3.97
C HIS A 163 -8.23 6.31 4.11
N GLY A 164 -9.50 6.47 4.51
CA GLY A 164 -10.11 7.78 4.77
C GLY A 164 -9.35 8.54 5.86
N PHE A 165 -9.06 7.90 6.99
CA PHE A 165 -8.27 8.48 8.07
C PHE A 165 -6.86 8.88 7.60
N ALA A 166 -6.14 7.98 6.92
CA ALA A 166 -4.81 8.26 6.38
C ALA A 166 -4.81 9.46 5.42
N THR A 167 -5.82 9.55 4.54
CA THR A 167 -5.96 10.65 3.58
C THR A 167 -6.25 11.98 4.26
N LEU A 168 -7.17 12.01 5.24
CA LEU A 168 -7.49 13.20 6.02
C LEU A 168 -6.26 13.70 6.79
N ARG A 169 -5.49 12.79 7.37
CA ARG A 169 -4.27 13.12 8.12
C ARG A 169 -3.18 13.66 7.21
N ALA A 170 -2.92 13.00 6.07
CA ALA A 170 -1.95 13.46 5.08
C ALA A 170 -2.31 14.84 4.50
N GLY A 171 -3.61 15.10 4.31
CA GLY A 171 -4.13 16.40 3.87
C GLY A 171 -4.23 17.46 4.98
N ARG A 172 -3.77 17.16 6.22
CA ARG A 172 -3.84 18.05 7.39
C ARG A 172 -5.26 18.56 7.68
N ALA A 173 -6.27 17.74 7.39
CA ALA A 173 -7.67 18.14 7.56
C ALA A 173 -8.02 18.42 9.03
N PHE A 174 -7.38 17.75 9.98
CA PHE A 174 -7.57 17.95 11.41
C PHE A 174 -7.02 19.30 11.88
N ASP A 175 -5.92 19.81 11.29
CA ASP A 175 -5.37 21.12 11.61
C ASP A 175 -6.38 22.25 11.29
N VAL A 176 -7.15 22.09 10.22
CA VAL A 176 -8.13 23.09 9.76
C VAL A 176 -9.37 23.13 10.66
N SER A 177 -9.76 21.99 11.22
CA SER A 177 -10.92 21.90 12.12
C SER A 177 -10.65 22.45 13.52
N GLY A 178 -9.36 22.63 13.90
CA GLY A 178 -8.96 23.01 15.26
C GLY A 178 -9.09 21.87 16.28
N GLU A 179 -9.47 20.68 15.82
CA GLU A 179 -9.51 19.47 16.64
C GLU A 179 -8.11 18.84 16.72
N PRO A 180 -7.76 18.21 17.84
CA PRO A 180 -6.51 17.48 17.94
C PRO A 180 -6.46 16.33 16.92
N ASP A 181 -5.28 16.07 16.38
CA ASP A 181 -5.07 14.91 15.49
C ASP A 181 -5.45 13.61 16.25
N PRO A 182 -6.42 12.82 15.73
CA PRO A 182 -6.86 11.62 16.43
C PRO A 182 -5.72 10.62 16.60
N ASP A 183 -5.67 9.95 17.76
CA ASP A 183 -4.73 8.88 18.00
C ASP A 183 -4.97 7.72 17.02
N PRO A 184 -3.96 7.33 16.22
CA PRO A 184 -4.07 6.21 15.29
C PRO A 184 -4.55 4.90 15.93
N GLU A 185 -4.08 4.57 17.13
CA GLU A 185 -4.51 3.35 17.85
C GLU A 185 -6.00 3.41 18.21
N ALA A 186 -6.48 4.56 18.69
CA ALA A 186 -7.90 4.74 18.97
C ALA A 186 -8.79 4.58 17.72
N VAL A 187 -8.28 5.02 16.55
CA VAL A 187 -8.98 4.83 15.28
C VAL A 187 -9.00 3.36 14.87
N LEU A 188 -7.87 2.64 14.98
CA LEU A 188 -7.81 1.21 14.69
C LEU A 188 -8.73 0.40 15.61
N ASP A 189 -8.81 0.76 16.87
CA ASP A 189 -9.75 0.17 17.83
C ASP A 189 -11.21 0.45 17.47
N ALA A 190 -11.52 1.65 17.00
CA ALA A 190 -12.86 1.99 16.54
C ALA A 190 -13.25 1.19 15.28
N ILE A 191 -12.31 0.98 14.35
CA ILE A 191 -12.51 0.12 13.18
C ILE A 191 -12.80 -1.32 13.63
N ALA A 192 -12.01 -1.87 14.55
CA ALA A 192 -12.23 -3.21 15.08
C ALA A 192 -13.61 -3.35 15.73
N ARG A 193 -13.99 -2.40 16.60
CA ARG A 193 -15.33 -2.37 17.23
C ARG A 193 -16.46 -2.27 16.22
N SER A 194 -16.29 -1.55 15.11
CA SER A 194 -17.31 -1.44 14.04
C SER A 194 -17.61 -2.79 13.36
N LEU A 195 -16.68 -3.74 13.47
CA LEU A 195 -16.81 -5.11 12.98
C LEU A 195 -17.19 -6.11 14.10
N ASP A 196 -17.63 -5.62 15.26
CA ASP A 196 -17.92 -6.42 16.45
C ASP A 196 -16.70 -7.24 16.96
N VAL A 197 -15.49 -6.77 16.68
CA VAL A 197 -14.26 -7.33 17.24
C VAL A 197 -14.07 -6.76 18.67
N ALA A 198 -14.03 -7.65 19.66
CA ALA A 198 -13.81 -7.25 21.04
C ALA A 198 -12.34 -6.87 21.27
N VAL A 199 -12.05 -5.56 21.27
CA VAL A 199 -10.75 -5.00 21.68
C VAL A 199 -10.73 -4.89 23.20
N THR A 200 -9.73 -5.49 23.84
CA THR A 200 -9.50 -5.40 25.30
C THR A 200 -8.55 -4.26 25.62
#